data_a1f7ef646d69d16dcd7d0ff9a016c307
#
_entry.id   a1f7ef646d69d16dcd7d0ff9a016c307
#
_cell.length_a   1.000
_cell.length_b   1.000
_cell.length_c   1.000
_cell.angle_alpha   90.00
_cell.angle_beta   90.00
_cell.angle_gamma   90.00
#
_symmetry.space_group_name_H-M   'P 1'
#
loop_
_entity.id
_entity.type
_entity.pdbx_description
1 polymer ?
#
loop_
_entity_poly.entity_id
_entity_poly.type
_entity_poly.pdbx_seq_one_letter_code
_entity_poly.pdbx_strand_id
1 'polypeptide(L)'
;MAAAPRWCLQLAVRASLLVLLLAADAPPPQAGGAVTLHADDPTQVVVDNGVVQVSLYRLQGQITGVRYGGGGGGQNLLQYDASQRNSGGYWDVVWNYPGSNRPGTMDMLDGTEFQVVSSTEEQVELSFRSSYNASRPNSLRLNVDKRLVMLRGSSGFYCYAIFEHAPEYPALNVSVARLAFKLNAAMFNYMAISDDIQRYMPSAADRDPPRGVPLAYKEAVLLVDPVEPEFRGEVDDKYQYALDNQDNLVHGWIGGGGGDPASAAATGFWVVTPSNEFKNGGPLKRELTSHTGPTSLAVFLGPHYVGRDMVIQFEEGESWKKVLGPVFIYLNSGDHPSCKRDLWEDAKARARAEVSRWPYTFPASPDFAKACERGSVTGRLWVRDDVANAKQQQQPAAMAYVGLAAPGQPGSWARESKRYQFWTRATSDGRFSIGNVRGGVYNLYAWVPGVLGDYMHASSVTVTPACAVNAGDLVFEPPRSGPTLWEIGVPDRSAAELHVSDPDPRYASRLFLARDRYRQYGLWERYAALYPDGDLVFTVGESNHSRDWFFAHVTRALSCRRRGRYASTWTASWRAAPTRCGSPSRRPTWPACRCG
;
A
#
# COMPACT_ATOMS: atom_id res chain seq x y z
N MET A 1 1.99 -19.77 52.24
CA MET A 1 0.96 -18.92 51.58
C MET A 1 1.46 -17.49 51.59
N ALA A 2 2.08 -17.04 50.51
CA ALA A 2 2.60 -15.67 50.39
C ALA A 2 1.58 -14.81 49.62
N ALA A 3 1.16 -13.71 50.24
CA ALA A 3 0.19 -12.77 49.69
C ALA A 3 0.83 -11.97 48.51
N ALA A 4 0.17 -11.91 47.38
CA ALA A 4 0.56 -11.11 46.24
C ALA A 4 0.55 -9.61 46.61
N PRO A 5 1.51 -8.81 46.10
CA PRO A 5 1.62 -7.41 46.45
C PRO A 5 0.48 -6.59 45.84
N ARG A 6 -0.07 -5.70 46.65
CA ARG A 6 -1.19 -4.78 46.30
C ARG A 6 -0.97 -3.87 45.09
N TRP A 7 0.19 -3.84 44.52
CA TRP A 7 0.55 -3.03 43.32
C TRP A 7 -0.02 -3.59 42.03
N CYS A 8 -0.17 -4.91 41.91
CA CYS A 8 -0.71 -5.53 40.69
C CYS A 8 -2.21 -5.25 40.48
N LEU A 9 -2.96 -5.06 41.57
CA LEU A 9 -4.40 -4.75 41.46
C LEU A 9 -4.66 -3.32 40.98
N GLN A 10 -3.81 -2.35 41.33
CA GLN A 10 -4.00 -0.94 40.93
C GLN A 10 -3.60 -0.70 39.48
N LEU A 11 -2.64 -1.44 38.94
CA LEU A 11 -2.27 -1.38 37.53
C LEU A 11 -3.31 -2.05 36.61
N ALA A 12 -3.88 -3.17 37.06
CA ALA A 12 -4.94 -3.86 36.32
C ALA A 12 -6.24 -3.03 36.26
N VAL A 13 -6.62 -2.34 37.34
CA VAL A 13 -7.80 -1.47 37.37
C VAL A 13 -7.61 -0.22 36.52
N ARG A 14 -6.41 0.37 36.49
CA ARG A 14 -6.11 1.54 35.62
C ARG A 14 -6.01 1.17 34.14
N ALA A 15 -5.48 -0.01 33.80
CA ALA A 15 -5.47 -0.51 32.43
C ALA A 15 -6.89 -0.84 31.94
N SER A 16 -7.74 -1.43 32.80
CA SER A 16 -9.12 -1.73 32.47
C SER A 16 -10.00 -0.48 32.35
N LEU A 17 -9.75 0.58 33.09
CA LEU A 17 -10.46 1.86 32.95
C LEU A 17 -10.03 2.61 31.67
N LEU A 18 -8.76 2.53 31.28
CA LEU A 18 -8.27 3.15 30.05
C LEU A 18 -8.81 2.43 28.80
N VAL A 19 -8.95 1.11 28.85
CA VAL A 19 -9.57 0.31 27.78
C VAL A 19 -11.08 0.58 27.69
N LEU A 20 -11.77 0.82 28.82
CA LEU A 20 -13.19 1.19 28.84
C LEU A 20 -13.45 2.62 28.32
N LEU A 21 -12.52 3.55 28.49
CA LEU A 21 -12.64 4.92 27.98
C LEU A 21 -12.32 5.05 26.48
N LEU A 22 -11.57 4.10 25.89
CA LEU A 22 -11.29 4.04 24.45
C LEU A 22 -12.35 3.22 23.67
N ALA A 23 -13.24 2.52 24.36
CA ALA A 23 -14.32 1.76 23.74
C ALA A 23 -15.63 2.56 23.54
N ALA A 24 -15.66 3.84 23.94
CA ALA A 24 -16.89 4.62 23.98
C ALA A 24 -17.25 5.37 22.69
N ASP A 25 -16.41 5.32 21.63
CA ASP A 25 -16.63 6.09 20.39
C ASP A 25 -16.81 5.23 19.12
N ALA A 26 -17.07 3.93 19.24
CA ALA A 26 -17.55 3.18 18.09
C ALA A 26 -19.08 3.38 18.00
N PRO A 27 -19.63 3.81 16.86
CA PRO A 27 -21.08 3.88 16.72
C PRO A 27 -21.68 2.50 17.03
N PRO A 28 -22.82 2.43 17.76
CA PRO A 28 -23.43 1.16 18.07
C PRO A 28 -23.67 0.38 16.79
N PRO A 29 -23.46 -0.94 16.77
CA PRO A 29 -23.78 -1.76 15.62
C PRO A 29 -25.24 -1.50 15.27
N GLN A 30 -25.50 -1.08 14.03
CA GLN A 30 -26.88 -1.02 13.54
C GLN A 30 -27.49 -2.40 13.83
N ALA A 31 -28.72 -2.43 14.30
CA ALA A 31 -29.44 -3.67 14.63
C ALA A 31 -29.68 -4.46 13.32
N GLY A 32 -28.64 -5.11 12.86
CA GLY A 32 -28.66 -5.97 11.68
C GLY A 32 -29.33 -7.31 12.02
N GLY A 33 -30.06 -7.86 11.08
CA GLY A 33 -30.60 -9.20 11.16
C GLY A 33 -29.50 -10.28 11.22
N ALA A 34 -29.91 -11.53 11.42
CA ALA A 34 -29.05 -12.69 11.25
C ALA A 34 -28.45 -12.69 9.83
N VAL A 35 -27.23 -13.25 9.69
CA VAL A 35 -26.65 -13.44 8.37
C VAL A 35 -27.37 -14.60 7.68
N THR A 36 -27.91 -14.35 6.51
CA THR A 36 -28.61 -15.33 5.69
C THR A 36 -27.81 -15.66 4.44
N LEU A 37 -27.80 -16.93 4.06
CA LEU A 37 -27.16 -17.42 2.84
C LEU A 37 -28.23 -17.99 1.90
N HIS A 38 -28.29 -17.49 0.69
CA HIS A 38 -29.12 -18.02 -0.38
C HIS A 38 -28.18 -18.63 -1.43
N ALA A 39 -28.13 -19.97 -1.48
CA ALA A 39 -27.23 -20.73 -2.35
C ALA A 39 -27.95 -21.81 -3.15
N ASP A 40 -29.28 -21.74 -3.28
CA ASP A 40 -30.09 -22.70 -4.03
C ASP A 40 -29.97 -22.49 -5.55
N ASP A 41 -29.63 -21.29 -5.99
CA ASP A 41 -29.37 -20.99 -7.40
C ASP A 41 -28.05 -21.63 -7.84
N PRO A 42 -28.03 -22.43 -8.93
CA PRO A 42 -26.83 -23.08 -9.42
C PRO A 42 -25.77 -22.10 -9.95
N THR A 43 -26.15 -20.85 -10.27
CA THR A 43 -25.28 -19.85 -10.88
C THR A 43 -24.88 -18.73 -9.93
N GLN A 44 -25.70 -18.46 -8.91
CA GLN A 44 -25.54 -17.31 -8.03
C GLN A 44 -25.58 -17.72 -6.54
N VAL A 45 -24.84 -16.98 -5.75
CA VAL A 45 -24.90 -17.03 -4.29
C VAL A 45 -25.13 -15.63 -3.75
N VAL A 46 -26.03 -15.48 -2.78
CA VAL A 46 -26.32 -14.20 -2.12
C VAL A 46 -26.13 -14.37 -0.61
N VAL A 47 -25.40 -13.43 -0.01
CA VAL A 47 -25.23 -13.32 1.44
C VAL A 47 -25.80 -11.97 1.88
N ASP A 48 -26.66 -11.98 2.89
CA ASP A 48 -27.35 -10.80 3.39
C ASP A 48 -27.36 -10.80 4.92
N ASN A 49 -26.98 -9.69 5.55
CA ASN A 49 -27.05 -9.52 7.01
C ASN A 49 -28.06 -8.43 7.44
N GLY A 50 -28.98 -8.06 6.57
CA GLY A 50 -29.96 -7.03 6.82
C GLY A 50 -29.45 -5.59 6.68
N VAL A 51 -28.13 -5.39 6.54
CA VAL A 51 -27.48 -4.09 6.31
C VAL A 51 -26.84 -4.05 4.93
N VAL A 52 -26.13 -5.11 4.58
CA VAL A 52 -25.42 -5.27 3.30
C VAL A 52 -25.81 -6.60 2.68
N GLN A 53 -26.12 -6.57 1.39
CA GLN A 53 -26.33 -7.76 0.59
C GLN A 53 -25.23 -7.86 -0.49
N VAL A 54 -24.58 -9.01 -0.60
CA VAL A 54 -23.54 -9.31 -1.59
C VAL A 54 -23.98 -10.48 -2.46
N SER A 55 -23.96 -10.27 -3.78
CA SER A 55 -24.25 -11.30 -4.77
C SER A 55 -22.97 -11.71 -5.50
N LEU A 56 -22.77 -13.01 -5.72
CA LEU A 56 -21.58 -13.54 -6.39
C LEU A 56 -21.96 -14.64 -7.40
N TYR A 57 -21.17 -14.78 -8.46
CA TYR A 57 -21.20 -16.02 -9.25
C TYR A 57 -20.72 -17.20 -8.42
N ARG A 58 -21.52 -18.28 -8.46
CA ARG A 58 -21.33 -19.43 -7.56
C ARG A 58 -20.01 -20.17 -7.75
N LEU A 59 -19.48 -20.28 -8.96
CA LEU A 59 -18.18 -20.93 -9.20
C LEU A 59 -17.04 -19.93 -9.23
N GLN A 60 -17.15 -18.90 -10.05
CA GLN A 60 -16.07 -17.94 -10.30
C GLN A 60 -15.74 -17.10 -9.06
N GLY A 61 -16.73 -16.86 -8.19
CA GLY A 61 -16.56 -16.00 -7.03
C GLY A 61 -16.36 -14.52 -7.39
N GLN A 62 -16.80 -14.10 -8.59
CA GLN A 62 -16.90 -12.70 -8.97
C GLN A 62 -18.08 -12.07 -8.23
N ILE A 63 -17.86 -10.92 -7.61
CA ILE A 63 -18.93 -10.17 -6.92
C ILE A 63 -19.70 -9.38 -7.97
N THR A 64 -20.96 -9.76 -8.19
CA THR A 64 -21.84 -9.20 -9.21
C THR A 64 -22.67 -8.04 -8.68
N GLY A 65 -22.84 -7.98 -7.36
CA GLY A 65 -23.61 -6.93 -6.72
C GLY A 65 -23.26 -6.71 -5.27
N VAL A 66 -23.34 -5.45 -4.86
CA VAL A 66 -23.33 -5.00 -3.48
C VAL A 66 -24.46 -4.02 -3.32
N ARG A 67 -25.39 -4.29 -2.38
CA ARG A 67 -26.52 -3.43 -2.03
C ARG A 67 -26.42 -3.04 -0.58
N TYR A 68 -26.78 -1.81 -0.27
CA TYR A 68 -26.65 -1.24 1.06
C TYR A 68 -27.96 -0.58 1.50
N GLY A 69 -28.28 -0.65 2.81
CA GLY A 69 -29.46 -0.04 3.39
C GLY A 69 -30.59 -1.00 3.75
N GLY A 70 -30.35 -2.32 3.71
CA GLY A 70 -31.29 -3.35 4.17
C GLY A 70 -32.38 -3.75 3.16
N GLY A 71 -32.90 -4.99 3.28
CA GLY A 71 -34.06 -5.48 2.53
C GLY A 71 -33.86 -5.78 1.05
N GLY A 72 -32.63 -5.78 0.53
CA GLY A 72 -32.33 -6.15 -0.88
C GLY A 72 -32.85 -5.19 -1.95
N GLY A 73 -33.55 -4.11 -1.58
CA GLY A 73 -34.16 -3.15 -2.50
C GLY A 73 -33.25 -2.02 -2.97
N GLY A 74 -32.04 -1.88 -2.39
CA GLY A 74 -31.09 -0.83 -2.75
C GLY A 74 -30.50 -1.00 -4.16
N GLN A 75 -30.06 0.11 -4.78
CA GLN A 75 -29.35 0.08 -6.06
C GLN A 75 -28.01 -0.68 -5.92
N ASN A 76 -27.62 -1.41 -6.97
CA ASN A 76 -26.30 -2.03 -7.02
C ASN A 76 -25.21 -0.96 -7.04
N LEU A 77 -24.33 -0.99 -6.06
CA LEU A 77 -23.20 -0.06 -5.95
C LEU A 77 -22.09 -0.36 -6.96
N LEU A 78 -22.10 -1.56 -7.57
CA LEU A 78 -21.08 -1.97 -8.54
C LEU A 78 -21.55 -1.74 -9.98
N GLN A 79 -20.59 -1.39 -10.82
CA GLN A 79 -20.70 -1.44 -12.28
C GLN A 79 -20.47 -2.89 -12.71
N TYR A 80 -21.55 -3.63 -12.89
CA TYR A 80 -21.48 -5.03 -13.33
C TYR A 80 -22.04 -5.20 -14.75
N ASP A 81 -21.28 -5.88 -15.59
CA ASP A 81 -21.66 -6.27 -16.95
C ASP A 81 -21.23 -7.73 -17.16
N ALA A 82 -22.20 -8.62 -17.38
CA ALA A 82 -21.96 -10.05 -17.56
C ALA A 82 -21.07 -10.38 -18.78
N SER A 83 -20.99 -9.49 -19.76
CA SER A 83 -20.12 -9.64 -20.94
C SER A 83 -18.66 -9.27 -20.64
N GLN A 84 -18.38 -8.59 -19.52
CA GLN A 84 -17.07 -8.05 -19.15
C GLN A 84 -16.57 -8.69 -17.85
N ARG A 85 -15.57 -9.55 -17.95
CA ARG A 85 -14.99 -10.25 -16.79
C ARG A 85 -14.35 -9.33 -15.76
N ASN A 86 -13.89 -8.15 -16.16
CA ASN A 86 -13.30 -7.14 -15.30
C ASN A 86 -14.30 -6.07 -14.83
N SER A 87 -15.57 -6.45 -14.65
CA SER A 87 -16.64 -5.64 -14.07
C SER A 87 -17.02 -6.15 -12.67
N GLY A 88 -17.78 -5.35 -11.90
CA GLY A 88 -18.14 -5.70 -10.52
C GLY A 88 -16.94 -5.76 -9.58
N GLY A 89 -16.92 -6.73 -8.67
CA GLY A 89 -15.82 -7.00 -7.75
C GLY A 89 -15.10 -8.31 -8.13
N TYR A 90 -13.78 -8.26 -8.24
CA TYR A 90 -13.00 -9.41 -8.69
C TYR A 90 -11.58 -9.41 -8.15
N TRP A 91 -10.99 -10.60 -8.05
CA TRP A 91 -9.57 -10.79 -7.83
C TRP A 91 -8.87 -11.01 -9.16
N ASP A 92 -7.69 -10.41 -9.35
CA ASP A 92 -6.85 -10.67 -10.50
C ASP A 92 -5.37 -10.82 -10.12
N VAL A 93 -4.65 -11.51 -11.01
CA VAL A 93 -3.19 -11.55 -11.01
C VAL A 93 -2.66 -11.24 -12.39
N VAL A 94 -1.44 -10.70 -12.44
CA VAL A 94 -0.67 -10.60 -13.68
C VAL A 94 0.56 -11.48 -13.54
N TRP A 95 0.70 -12.46 -14.43
CA TRP A 95 1.74 -13.48 -14.36
C TRP A 95 2.35 -13.82 -15.72
N ASN A 96 3.53 -14.41 -15.72
CA ASN A 96 4.16 -14.97 -16.92
C ASN A 96 5.10 -16.15 -16.57
N TYR A 97 5.64 -16.80 -17.59
CA TYR A 97 6.66 -17.83 -17.42
C TYR A 97 8.06 -17.18 -17.38
N PRO A 98 9.01 -17.72 -16.56
CA PRO A 98 10.41 -17.36 -16.64
C PRO A 98 10.95 -17.53 -18.07
N GLY A 99 11.70 -16.54 -18.54
CA GLY A 99 12.22 -16.51 -19.90
C GLY A 99 11.18 -16.16 -20.99
N SER A 100 9.93 -15.91 -20.64
CA SER A 100 8.91 -15.45 -21.59
C SER A 100 9.19 -14.02 -22.04
N ASN A 101 9.22 -13.80 -23.37
CA ASN A 101 9.26 -12.46 -23.96
C ASN A 101 7.87 -11.80 -24.03
N ARG A 102 6.83 -12.46 -23.54
CA ARG A 102 5.46 -11.94 -23.54
C ARG A 102 5.24 -10.98 -22.37
N PRO A 103 4.43 -9.92 -22.55
CA PRO A 103 3.89 -9.17 -21.43
C PRO A 103 3.11 -10.10 -20.52
N GLY A 104 2.96 -9.74 -19.23
CA GLY A 104 2.22 -10.57 -18.29
C GLY A 104 0.78 -10.85 -18.74
N THR A 105 0.32 -12.07 -18.48
CA THR A 105 -1.08 -12.48 -18.70
C THR A 105 -1.90 -12.05 -17.49
N MET A 106 -3.00 -11.37 -17.73
CA MET A 106 -3.99 -11.06 -16.69
C MET A 106 -4.93 -12.26 -16.54
N ASP A 107 -5.03 -12.76 -15.32
CA ASP A 107 -5.94 -13.85 -14.93
C ASP A 107 -6.90 -13.34 -13.86
N MET A 108 -8.19 -13.57 -14.07
CA MET A 108 -9.28 -13.10 -13.20
C MET A 108 -9.52 -14.04 -12.01
N LEU A 109 -8.68 -15.04 -11.83
CA LEU A 109 -8.75 -16.01 -10.73
C LEU A 109 -10.13 -16.66 -10.57
N ASP A 110 -10.72 -17.10 -11.68
CA ASP A 110 -12.01 -17.80 -11.63
C ASP A 110 -11.91 -19.08 -10.82
N GLY A 111 -12.79 -19.20 -9.84
CA GLY A 111 -12.96 -20.44 -9.09
C GLY A 111 -13.51 -21.57 -9.98
N THR A 112 -13.11 -22.78 -9.68
CA THR A 112 -13.64 -24.02 -10.27
C THR A 112 -14.42 -24.85 -9.26
N GLU A 113 -14.27 -24.53 -7.97
CA GLU A 113 -14.95 -25.15 -6.85
C GLU A 113 -15.53 -24.09 -5.93
N PHE A 114 -16.76 -24.34 -5.47
CA PHE A 114 -17.45 -23.52 -4.48
C PHE A 114 -17.71 -24.32 -3.22
N GLN A 115 -17.45 -23.73 -2.06
CA GLN A 115 -17.74 -24.33 -0.76
C GLN A 115 -18.30 -23.29 0.21
N VAL A 116 -19.35 -23.64 0.94
CA VAL A 116 -19.79 -22.96 2.14
C VAL A 116 -18.94 -23.47 3.31
N VAL A 117 -18.07 -22.60 3.83
CA VAL A 117 -17.14 -22.97 4.91
C VAL A 117 -17.82 -22.86 6.27
N SER A 118 -18.61 -21.81 6.44
CA SER A 118 -19.42 -21.56 7.63
C SER A 118 -20.72 -20.86 7.23
N SER A 119 -21.83 -21.28 7.85
CA SER A 119 -23.11 -20.60 7.69
C SER A 119 -23.86 -20.69 9.01
N THR A 120 -23.86 -19.58 9.75
CA THR A 120 -24.56 -19.39 11.01
C THR A 120 -25.26 -18.03 11.00
N GLU A 121 -26.10 -17.75 11.97
CA GLU A 121 -26.72 -16.43 12.13
C GLU A 121 -25.69 -15.31 12.40
N GLU A 122 -24.51 -15.64 12.94
CA GLU A 122 -23.46 -14.69 13.28
C GLU A 122 -22.47 -14.48 12.13
N GLN A 123 -22.28 -15.50 11.27
CA GLN A 123 -21.25 -15.48 10.23
C GLN A 123 -21.58 -16.41 9.07
N VAL A 124 -21.33 -15.92 7.86
CA VAL A 124 -21.18 -16.74 6.66
C VAL A 124 -19.78 -16.57 6.12
N GLU A 125 -19.09 -17.69 5.83
CA GLU A 125 -17.82 -17.70 5.12
C GLU A 125 -17.91 -18.62 3.88
N LEU A 126 -17.56 -18.05 2.72
CA LEU A 126 -17.57 -18.73 1.42
C LEU A 126 -16.15 -18.90 0.90
N SER A 127 -15.93 -20.00 0.17
CA SER A 127 -14.67 -20.35 -0.49
C SER A 127 -14.88 -20.60 -1.98
N PHE A 128 -14.02 -20.01 -2.80
CA PHE A 128 -13.99 -20.16 -4.27
C PHE A 128 -12.57 -20.55 -4.66
N ARG A 129 -12.37 -21.83 -4.95
CA ARG A 129 -11.06 -22.42 -5.21
C ARG A 129 -10.78 -22.57 -6.69
N SER A 130 -9.52 -22.41 -7.05
CA SER A 130 -8.97 -22.83 -8.34
C SER A 130 -7.59 -23.46 -8.12
N SER A 131 -7.28 -24.50 -8.90
CA SER A 131 -6.00 -25.18 -8.83
C SER A 131 -5.32 -25.19 -10.19
N TYR A 132 -4.00 -25.28 -10.18
CA TYR A 132 -3.22 -25.44 -11.40
C TYR A 132 -3.64 -26.71 -12.14
N ASN A 133 -3.82 -26.58 -13.45
CA ASN A 133 -4.15 -27.70 -14.32
C ASN A 133 -3.14 -27.76 -15.48
N ALA A 134 -2.23 -28.72 -15.42
CA ALA A 134 -1.19 -28.91 -16.43
C ALA A 134 -1.73 -29.22 -17.85
N SER A 135 -2.97 -29.73 -17.94
CA SER A 135 -3.63 -29.98 -19.23
C SER A 135 -4.13 -28.73 -19.95
N ARG A 136 -4.14 -27.58 -19.26
CA ARG A 136 -4.57 -26.30 -19.82
C ARG A 136 -3.37 -25.41 -20.13
N PRO A 137 -3.16 -24.98 -21.39
CA PRO A 137 -1.94 -24.28 -21.81
C PRO A 137 -1.65 -22.98 -21.07
N ASN A 138 -2.66 -22.29 -20.55
CA ASN A 138 -2.52 -21.00 -19.85
C ASN A 138 -3.08 -21.08 -18.42
N SER A 139 -2.96 -22.22 -17.76
CA SER A 139 -3.35 -22.35 -16.37
C SER A 139 -2.34 -21.65 -15.47
N LEU A 140 -2.82 -20.80 -14.58
CA LEU A 140 -2.00 -20.18 -13.53
C LEU A 140 -1.39 -21.28 -12.66
N ARG A 141 -0.08 -21.21 -12.41
CA ARG A 141 0.68 -22.22 -11.64
C ARG A 141 0.61 -21.95 -10.14
N LEU A 142 -0.60 -21.67 -9.66
CA LEU A 142 -0.93 -21.48 -8.25
C LEU A 142 -2.24 -22.17 -7.92
N ASN A 143 -2.36 -22.65 -6.70
CA ASN A 143 -3.65 -22.86 -6.06
C ASN A 143 -4.09 -21.52 -5.47
N VAL A 144 -5.34 -21.17 -5.64
CA VAL A 144 -5.94 -19.96 -5.10
C VAL A 144 -7.26 -20.29 -4.43
N ASP A 145 -7.43 -19.87 -3.18
CA ASP A 145 -8.69 -20.01 -2.43
C ASP A 145 -9.15 -18.60 -2.02
N LYS A 146 -10.09 -18.05 -2.78
CA LYS A 146 -10.70 -16.74 -2.48
C LYS A 146 -11.81 -16.92 -1.45
N ARG A 147 -11.82 -16.06 -0.47
CA ARG A 147 -12.76 -16.09 0.65
C ARG A 147 -13.55 -14.79 0.76
N LEU A 148 -14.83 -14.94 1.04
CA LEU A 148 -15.70 -13.85 1.46
C LEU A 148 -16.29 -14.18 2.82
N VAL A 149 -16.25 -13.22 3.75
CA VAL A 149 -16.85 -13.36 5.09
C VAL A 149 -17.81 -12.22 5.35
N MET A 150 -19.00 -12.53 5.79
CA MET A 150 -19.97 -11.57 6.27
C MET A 150 -20.32 -11.86 7.72
N LEU A 151 -20.32 -10.81 8.55
CA LEU A 151 -20.64 -10.90 9.99
C LEU A 151 -21.96 -10.22 10.26
N ARG A 152 -22.69 -10.72 11.27
CA ARG A 152 -23.93 -10.12 11.76
C ARG A 152 -23.74 -8.66 12.12
N GLY A 153 -24.67 -7.81 11.70
CA GLY A 153 -24.70 -6.37 12.00
C GLY A 153 -23.52 -5.57 11.47
N SER A 154 -22.64 -6.17 10.66
CA SER A 154 -21.52 -5.46 10.04
C SER A 154 -22.00 -4.62 8.86
N SER A 155 -21.61 -3.34 8.82
CA SER A 155 -21.86 -2.48 7.67
C SER A 155 -20.83 -2.72 6.55
N GLY A 156 -20.66 -3.99 6.16
CA GLY A 156 -19.70 -4.40 5.15
C GLY A 156 -19.37 -5.89 5.22
N PHE A 157 -18.35 -6.28 4.46
CA PHE A 157 -17.88 -7.67 4.34
C PHE A 157 -16.38 -7.73 4.18
N TYR A 158 -15.79 -8.89 4.47
CA TYR A 158 -14.35 -9.10 4.40
C TYR A 158 -14.00 -9.98 3.20
N CYS A 159 -12.87 -9.67 2.57
CA CYS A 159 -12.29 -10.46 1.50
C CYS A 159 -10.84 -10.81 1.81
N TYR A 160 -10.46 -12.07 1.60
CA TYR A 160 -9.08 -12.51 1.64
C TYR A 160 -8.85 -13.67 0.65
N ALA A 161 -7.61 -14.00 0.39
CA ALA A 161 -7.28 -15.14 -0.44
C ALA A 161 -6.03 -15.86 0.05
N ILE A 162 -5.99 -17.16 -0.10
CA ILE A 162 -4.82 -18.00 0.14
C ILE A 162 -4.23 -18.35 -1.22
N PHE A 163 -2.96 -17.99 -1.44
CA PHE A 163 -2.20 -18.31 -2.63
C PHE A 163 -1.15 -19.35 -2.27
N GLU A 164 -1.01 -20.38 -3.08
CA GLU A 164 -0.05 -21.46 -2.86
C GLU A 164 0.62 -21.86 -4.16
N HIS A 165 1.95 -21.89 -4.16
CA HIS A 165 2.77 -22.54 -5.16
C HIS A 165 3.25 -23.86 -4.56
N ALA A 166 2.73 -24.97 -5.06
CA ALA A 166 3.12 -26.30 -4.58
C ALA A 166 4.48 -26.72 -5.17
N PRO A 167 5.24 -27.56 -4.48
CA PRO A 167 6.58 -27.93 -4.93
C PRO A 167 6.60 -28.69 -6.27
N GLU A 168 5.50 -29.30 -6.68
CA GLU A 168 5.37 -29.96 -7.98
C GLU A 168 5.02 -28.99 -9.13
N TYR A 169 4.81 -27.70 -8.84
CA TYR A 169 4.42 -26.74 -9.86
C TYR A 169 5.65 -26.15 -10.57
N PRO A 170 5.54 -25.92 -11.88
CA PRO A 170 6.63 -25.31 -12.64
C PRO A 170 6.85 -23.85 -12.22
N ALA A 171 8.06 -23.36 -12.51
CA ALA A 171 8.46 -21.97 -12.25
C ALA A 171 7.47 -20.92 -12.80
N LEU A 172 7.28 -19.83 -12.07
CA LEU A 172 6.26 -18.81 -12.32
C LEU A 172 6.74 -17.42 -11.88
N ASN A 173 6.40 -16.39 -12.65
CA ASN A 173 6.55 -15.00 -12.23
C ASN A 173 5.17 -14.38 -11.98
N VAL A 174 4.98 -13.76 -10.80
CA VAL A 174 3.76 -13.01 -10.46
C VAL A 174 4.13 -11.55 -10.22
N SER A 175 3.61 -10.66 -11.06
CA SER A 175 3.89 -9.24 -10.96
C SER A 175 2.84 -8.46 -10.18
N VAL A 176 1.57 -8.82 -10.27
CA VAL A 176 0.45 -8.16 -9.60
C VAL A 176 -0.48 -9.19 -8.98
N ALA A 177 -0.98 -8.93 -7.78
CA ALA A 177 -2.16 -9.58 -7.21
C ALA A 177 -3.00 -8.54 -6.48
N ARG A 178 -4.28 -8.45 -6.82
CA ARG A 178 -5.18 -7.42 -6.28
C ARG A 178 -6.63 -7.88 -6.21
N LEU A 179 -7.39 -7.20 -5.36
CA LEU A 179 -8.84 -7.19 -5.36
C LEU A 179 -9.32 -5.84 -5.89
N ALA A 180 -10.17 -5.83 -6.90
CA ALA A 180 -10.66 -4.63 -7.57
C ALA A 180 -12.19 -4.56 -7.48
N PHE A 181 -12.71 -3.35 -7.30
CA PHE A 181 -14.13 -3.04 -7.36
C PHE A 181 -14.38 -1.94 -8.40
N LYS A 182 -15.14 -2.25 -9.42
CA LYS A 182 -15.69 -1.28 -10.37
C LYS A 182 -17.01 -0.78 -9.80
N LEU A 183 -17.05 0.49 -9.39
CA LEU A 183 -18.23 1.09 -8.80
C LEU A 183 -19.13 1.68 -9.89
N ASN A 184 -20.41 1.82 -9.59
CA ASN A 184 -21.38 2.41 -10.48
C ASN A 184 -21.05 3.90 -10.76
N ALA A 185 -20.59 4.19 -11.97
CA ALA A 185 -20.15 5.52 -12.37
C ALA A 185 -21.27 6.58 -12.37
N ALA A 186 -22.54 6.16 -12.43
CA ALA A 186 -23.67 7.07 -12.28
C ALA A 186 -23.89 7.52 -10.82
N MET A 187 -23.31 6.80 -9.86
CA MET A 187 -23.42 7.11 -8.42
C MET A 187 -22.16 7.74 -7.87
N PHE A 188 -21.00 7.15 -8.15
CA PHE A 188 -19.73 7.48 -7.51
C PHE A 188 -18.89 8.42 -8.37
N ASN A 189 -18.59 9.60 -7.87
CA ASN A 189 -17.80 10.61 -8.57
C ASN A 189 -16.81 11.37 -7.67
N TYR A 190 -16.85 11.15 -6.35
CA TYR A 190 -15.93 11.78 -5.41
C TYR A 190 -15.00 10.74 -4.80
N MET A 191 -13.69 10.88 -5.03
CA MET A 191 -12.65 10.00 -4.51
C MET A 191 -12.06 10.58 -3.21
N ALA A 192 -11.79 9.72 -2.21
CA ALA A 192 -11.04 10.06 -1.02
C ALA A 192 -10.04 8.95 -0.70
N ILE A 193 -8.75 9.30 -0.63
CA ILE A 193 -7.67 8.36 -0.29
C ILE A 193 -6.80 8.85 0.87
N SER A 194 -6.78 10.15 1.16
CA SER A 194 -6.18 10.77 2.33
C SER A 194 -6.89 12.08 2.64
N ASP A 195 -6.55 12.71 3.77
CA ASP A 195 -7.12 14.02 4.12
C ASP A 195 -6.83 15.10 3.07
N ASP A 196 -5.68 14.98 2.38
CA ASP A 196 -5.23 15.95 1.36
C ASP A 196 -5.54 15.52 -0.08
N ILE A 197 -5.82 14.24 -0.32
CA ILE A 197 -6.09 13.69 -1.66
C ILE A 197 -7.52 13.18 -1.71
N GLN A 198 -8.43 14.11 -1.89
CA GLN A 198 -9.85 13.85 -2.09
C GLN A 198 -10.46 14.93 -2.96
N ARG A 199 -11.24 14.53 -3.97
CA ARG A 199 -11.85 15.43 -4.94
C ARG A 199 -12.91 14.77 -5.78
N TYR A 200 -13.70 15.57 -6.48
CA TYR A 200 -14.43 15.10 -7.64
C TYR A 200 -13.48 14.64 -8.73
N MET A 201 -13.89 13.63 -9.47
CA MET A 201 -13.07 13.00 -10.49
C MET A 201 -13.66 13.19 -11.88
N PRO A 202 -12.82 13.35 -12.92
CA PRO A 202 -13.29 13.30 -14.30
C PRO A 202 -13.88 11.91 -14.60
N SER A 203 -14.73 11.82 -15.61
CA SER A 203 -15.27 10.54 -16.07
C SER A 203 -14.22 9.70 -16.80
N ALA A 204 -14.45 8.39 -16.90
CA ALA A 204 -13.56 7.53 -17.69
C ALA A 204 -13.52 7.95 -19.16
N ALA A 205 -14.66 8.38 -19.71
CA ALA A 205 -14.79 8.82 -21.10
C ALA A 205 -14.01 10.12 -21.40
N ASP A 206 -13.69 10.92 -20.40
CA ASP A 206 -12.88 12.13 -20.57
C ASP A 206 -11.41 11.81 -20.90
N ARG A 207 -10.98 10.56 -20.64
CA ARG A 207 -9.64 10.08 -20.97
C ARG A 207 -9.49 9.59 -22.42
N ASP A 208 -10.60 9.38 -23.11
CA ASP A 208 -10.62 8.88 -24.47
C ASP A 208 -10.70 10.03 -25.49
N PRO A 209 -10.14 9.87 -26.72
CA PRO A 209 -10.34 10.84 -27.80
C PRO A 209 -11.84 11.03 -28.12
N PRO A 210 -12.29 12.23 -28.44
CA PRO A 210 -11.51 13.47 -28.61
C PRO A 210 -11.29 14.27 -27.31
N ARG A 211 -11.84 13.81 -26.15
CA ARG A 211 -11.81 14.55 -24.88
C ARG A 211 -10.46 14.50 -24.17
N GLY A 212 -9.73 13.39 -24.32
CA GLY A 212 -8.42 13.17 -23.77
C GLY A 212 -7.35 12.99 -24.84
N VAL A 213 -6.15 13.50 -24.58
CA VAL A 213 -4.96 13.32 -25.41
C VAL A 213 -3.90 12.56 -24.63
N PRO A 214 -3.55 11.32 -25.04
CA PRO A 214 -2.47 10.58 -24.41
C PRO A 214 -1.15 11.35 -24.47
N LEU A 215 -0.43 11.41 -23.35
CA LEU A 215 0.87 12.05 -23.26
C LEU A 215 2.00 11.03 -23.48
N ALA A 216 3.23 11.52 -23.63
CA ALA A 216 4.43 10.69 -23.69
C ALA A 216 4.71 9.93 -22.38
N TYR A 217 4.07 10.30 -21.30
CA TYR A 217 4.12 9.61 -20.01
C TYR A 217 3.12 8.46 -20.02
N LYS A 218 3.58 7.29 -19.63
CA LYS A 218 2.74 6.08 -19.65
C LYS A 218 1.45 6.28 -18.84
N GLU A 219 0.31 6.06 -19.49
CA GLU A 219 -1.03 6.16 -18.91
C GLU A 219 -1.51 7.57 -18.53
N ALA A 220 -0.68 8.61 -18.71
CA ALA A 220 -1.08 9.99 -18.48
C ALA A 220 -1.86 10.55 -19.66
N VAL A 221 -2.97 11.23 -19.37
CA VAL A 221 -3.86 11.83 -20.38
C VAL A 221 -4.12 13.30 -20.04
N LEU A 222 -3.88 14.18 -20.99
CA LEU A 222 -4.28 15.58 -20.90
C LEU A 222 -5.76 15.71 -21.26
N LEU A 223 -6.56 16.25 -20.35
CA LEU A 223 -7.98 16.48 -20.54
C LEU A 223 -8.17 17.79 -21.32
N VAL A 224 -8.52 17.68 -22.61
CA VAL A 224 -8.62 18.83 -23.50
C VAL A 224 -10.06 19.34 -23.64
N ASP A 225 -11.04 18.44 -23.59
CA ASP A 225 -12.47 18.77 -23.68
C ASP A 225 -13.31 17.86 -22.77
N PRO A 226 -13.05 17.86 -21.46
CA PRO A 226 -13.83 17.06 -20.51
C PRO A 226 -15.26 17.55 -20.40
N VAL A 227 -16.17 16.67 -19.93
CA VAL A 227 -17.58 17.02 -19.67
C VAL A 227 -17.65 18.15 -18.64
N GLU A 228 -16.87 18.03 -17.57
CA GLU A 228 -16.76 19.05 -16.54
C GLU A 228 -15.67 20.04 -16.93
N PRO A 229 -16.03 21.31 -17.32
CA PRO A 229 -15.04 22.26 -17.82
C PRO A 229 -13.90 22.58 -16.85
N GLU A 230 -14.13 22.36 -15.55
CA GLU A 230 -13.11 22.59 -14.51
C GLU A 230 -11.89 21.67 -14.65
N PHE A 231 -12.02 20.50 -15.28
CA PHE A 231 -10.90 19.58 -15.51
C PHE A 231 -10.09 19.90 -16.76
N ARG A 232 -10.52 20.88 -17.57
CA ARG A 232 -9.80 21.24 -18.80
C ARG A 232 -8.38 21.69 -18.50
N GLY A 233 -7.41 21.10 -19.19
CA GLY A 233 -5.98 21.38 -19.04
C GLY A 233 -5.32 20.61 -17.88
N GLU A 234 -6.06 19.77 -17.15
CA GLU A 234 -5.46 18.86 -16.18
C GLU A 234 -4.90 17.60 -16.83
N VAL A 235 -3.89 17.03 -16.20
CA VAL A 235 -3.39 15.69 -16.53
C VAL A 235 -3.96 14.71 -15.53
N ASP A 236 -4.67 13.69 -16.03
CA ASP A 236 -5.15 12.58 -15.21
C ASP A 236 -4.27 11.33 -15.42
N ASP A 237 -3.87 10.72 -14.32
CA ASP A 237 -3.11 9.49 -14.28
C ASP A 237 -3.36 8.74 -12.96
N LYS A 238 -3.65 7.45 -13.04
CA LYS A 238 -3.89 6.60 -11.84
C LYS A 238 -2.75 6.64 -10.82
N TYR A 239 -1.52 6.92 -11.26
CA TYR A 239 -0.37 7.04 -10.35
C TYR A 239 -0.45 8.24 -9.42
N GLN A 240 -1.33 9.21 -9.68
CA GLN A 240 -1.63 10.31 -8.77
C GLN A 240 -2.43 9.85 -7.55
N TYR A 241 -3.14 8.72 -7.69
CA TYR A 241 -4.03 8.15 -6.66
C TYR A 241 -3.34 6.97 -5.95
N ALA A 242 -2.19 7.25 -5.36
CA ALA A 242 -1.34 6.26 -4.72
C ALA A 242 -0.89 6.73 -3.34
N LEU A 243 -0.78 5.80 -2.40
CA LEU A 243 -0.27 6.01 -1.05
C LEU A 243 0.86 5.05 -0.72
N ASP A 244 1.70 5.41 0.23
CA ASP A 244 2.64 4.47 0.81
C ASP A 244 1.88 3.44 1.65
N ASN A 245 2.36 2.20 1.72
CA ASN A 245 1.64 1.12 2.40
C ASN A 245 1.23 1.47 3.83
N GLN A 246 2.09 2.17 4.57
CA GLN A 246 1.81 2.59 5.95
C GLN A 246 0.64 3.58 6.07
N ASP A 247 0.43 4.40 5.05
CA ASP A 247 -0.58 5.46 5.05
C ASP A 247 -1.89 4.99 4.42
N ASN A 248 -1.89 3.81 3.78
CA ASN A 248 -3.05 3.24 3.09
C ASN A 248 -3.88 2.36 4.03
N LEU A 249 -4.44 2.96 5.08
CA LEU A 249 -5.32 2.31 6.02
C LEU A 249 -6.76 2.23 5.49
N VAL A 250 -7.23 3.30 4.85
CA VAL A 250 -8.56 3.39 4.25
C VAL A 250 -8.52 4.29 3.02
N HIS A 251 -9.25 3.92 2.00
CA HIS A 251 -9.50 4.73 0.81
C HIS A 251 -10.80 4.29 0.14
N GLY A 252 -11.37 5.15 -0.68
CA GLY A 252 -12.59 4.78 -1.38
C GLY A 252 -13.25 5.91 -2.14
N TRP A 253 -14.54 5.78 -2.30
CA TRP A 253 -15.37 6.68 -3.09
C TRP A 253 -16.65 7.04 -2.36
N ILE A 254 -17.13 8.24 -2.59
CA ILE A 254 -18.42 8.73 -2.13
C ILE A 254 -19.27 9.03 -3.35
N GLY A 255 -20.50 8.55 -3.31
CA GLY A 255 -21.52 8.79 -4.32
C GLY A 255 -22.79 9.39 -3.71
N GLY A 256 -23.49 10.22 -4.47
CA GLY A 256 -24.87 10.62 -4.17
C GLY A 256 -25.85 9.66 -4.86
N GLY A 257 -27.06 9.51 -4.33
CA GLY A 257 -28.12 8.72 -4.99
C GLY A 257 -28.44 9.26 -6.38
N GLY A 258 -28.44 8.37 -7.35
CA GLY A 258 -28.59 8.72 -8.76
C GLY A 258 -29.91 9.46 -9.06
N GLY A 259 -29.82 10.57 -9.74
CA GLY A 259 -30.93 11.22 -10.45
C GLY A 259 -31.40 12.55 -9.89
N ASP A 260 -31.36 12.82 -8.60
CA ASP A 260 -31.69 14.12 -8.03
C ASP A 260 -30.63 14.57 -7.03
N PRO A 261 -29.78 15.56 -7.37
CA PRO A 261 -28.75 16.07 -6.47
C PRO A 261 -29.28 16.64 -5.14
N ALA A 262 -30.56 16.96 -5.07
CA ALA A 262 -31.16 17.63 -3.91
C ALA A 262 -31.76 16.65 -2.87
N SER A 263 -32.00 15.39 -3.22
CA SER A 263 -32.79 14.47 -2.39
C SER A 263 -32.14 13.18 -2.02
N ALA A 264 -30.91 12.91 -2.45
CA ALA A 264 -30.30 11.59 -2.30
C ALA A 264 -29.24 11.56 -1.21
N ALA A 265 -29.39 10.63 -0.28
CA ALA A 265 -28.38 10.29 0.72
C ALA A 265 -27.04 9.93 0.05
N ALA A 266 -25.94 10.46 0.56
CA ALA A 266 -24.61 10.08 0.09
C ALA A 266 -24.23 8.69 0.64
N THR A 267 -23.57 7.89 -0.19
CA THR A 267 -23.07 6.55 0.17
C THR A 267 -21.56 6.50 -0.01
N GLY A 268 -20.85 6.03 1.01
CA GLY A 268 -19.43 5.75 0.96
C GLY A 268 -19.17 4.27 0.68
N PHE A 269 -18.19 3.98 -0.18
CA PHE A 269 -17.64 2.65 -0.44
C PHE A 269 -16.14 2.67 -0.14
N TRP A 270 -15.72 1.94 0.87
CA TRP A 270 -14.38 2.04 1.44
C TRP A 270 -13.68 0.69 1.45
N VAL A 271 -12.39 0.71 1.11
CA VAL A 271 -11.47 -0.40 1.30
C VAL A 271 -10.62 -0.11 2.53
N VAL A 272 -10.76 -0.92 3.56
CA VAL A 272 -10.00 -0.83 4.81
C VAL A 272 -8.97 -1.95 4.85
N THR A 273 -7.71 -1.57 5.07
CA THR A 273 -6.58 -2.51 5.20
C THR A 273 -6.05 -2.48 6.64
N PRO A 274 -6.48 -3.42 7.50
CA PRO A 274 -6.16 -3.37 8.94
C PRO A 274 -4.71 -3.69 9.27
N SER A 275 -4.00 -4.33 8.35
CA SER A 275 -2.58 -4.68 8.46
C SER A 275 -1.91 -4.64 7.10
N ASN A 276 -0.64 -4.26 7.09
CA ASN A 276 0.19 -4.28 5.87
C ASN A 276 1.13 -5.52 5.82
N GLU A 277 0.99 -6.47 6.75
CA GLU A 277 1.91 -7.61 6.87
C GLU A 277 1.99 -8.45 5.58
N PHE A 278 0.92 -8.51 4.82
CA PHE A 278 0.79 -9.29 3.60
C PHE A 278 1.18 -8.52 2.32
N LYS A 279 1.37 -7.19 2.40
CA LYS A 279 1.80 -6.38 1.25
C LYS A 279 3.30 -6.53 1.00
N ASN A 280 3.72 -6.33 -0.24
CA ASN A 280 5.13 -6.39 -0.59
C ASN A 280 5.84 -5.03 -0.42
N GLY A 281 7.17 -5.04 -0.24
CA GLY A 281 8.04 -3.86 -0.27
C GLY A 281 8.07 -2.99 0.98
N GLY A 282 7.43 -3.45 2.08
CA GLY A 282 7.47 -2.75 3.37
C GLY A 282 6.64 -1.46 3.44
N PRO A 283 6.84 -0.63 4.50
CA PRO A 283 5.94 0.48 4.83
C PRO A 283 6.01 1.64 3.83
N LEU A 284 7.16 1.87 3.23
CA LEU A 284 7.44 3.00 2.35
C LEU A 284 7.22 2.68 0.87
N LYS A 285 6.78 1.48 0.55
CA LYS A 285 6.42 1.11 -0.81
C LYS A 285 5.09 1.76 -1.15
N ARG A 286 5.10 2.57 -2.21
CA ARG A 286 3.89 3.21 -2.73
C ARG A 286 3.08 2.22 -3.57
N GLU A 287 1.75 2.30 -3.44
CA GLU A 287 0.84 1.44 -4.19
C GLU A 287 -0.42 2.20 -4.63
N LEU A 288 -1.02 1.73 -5.69
CA LEU A 288 -2.27 2.26 -6.23
C LEU A 288 -3.44 1.99 -5.26
N THR A 289 -4.37 2.94 -5.19
CA THR A 289 -5.60 2.84 -4.38
C THR A 289 -6.85 2.87 -5.25
N SER A 290 -6.83 3.73 -6.26
CA SER A 290 -7.98 4.06 -7.10
C SER A 290 -7.54 4.45 -8.49
N HIS A 291 -8.48 4.57 -9.41
CA HIS A 291 -8.32 5.34 -10.64
C HIS A 291 -9.67 5.79 -11.19
N THR A 292 -9.63 6.72 -12.15
CA THR A 292 -10.79 7.25 -12.87
C THR A 292 -11.69 6.14 -13.40
N GLY A 293 -12.99 6.38 -13.47
CA GLY A 293 -14.01 5.39 -13.76
C GLY A 293 -14.29 4.56 -12.52
N PRO A 294 -14.86 5.15 -11.49
CA PRO A 294 -14.71 4.91 -10.06
C PRO A 294 -14.30 3.47 -9.75
N THR A 295 -13.01 3.30 -9.49
CA THR A 295 -12.43 1.98 -9.19
C THR A 295 -11.69 2.05 -7.87
N SER A 296 -11.99 1.11 -6.95
CA SER A 296 -11.22 0.90 -5.72
C SER A 296 -10.36 -0.34 -5.83
N LEU A 297 -9.11 -0.27 -5.36
CA LEU A 297 -8.11 -1.32 -5.48
C LEU A 297 -7.51 -1.66 -4.11
N ALA A 298 -7.57 -2.92 -3.71
CA ALA A 298 -6.69 -3.47 -2.70
C ALA A 298 -5.54 -4.22 -3.40
N VAL A 299 -4.37 -3.59 -3.49
CA VAL A 299 -3.20 -4.19 -4.12
C VAL A 299 -2.33 -4.84 -3.06
N PHE A 300 -2.11 -6.15 -3.18
CA PHE A 300 -1.31 -6.95 -2.26
C PHE A 300 0.12 -7.14 -2.76
N LEU A 301 0.24 -7.38 -4.06
CA LEU A 301 1.50 -7.54 -4.78
C LEU A 301 1.47 -6.60 -5.98
N GLY A 302 2.54 -5.83 -6.18
CA GLY A 302 2.63 -4.91 -7.31
C GLY A 302 4.05 -4.38 -7.51
N PRO A 303 4.50 -4.22 -8.77
CA PRO A 303 5.79 -3.64 -9.10
C PRO A 303 5.73 -2.11 -9.22
N HIS A 304 4.58 -1.50 -8.94
CA HIS A 304 4.36 -0.06 -9.08
C HIS A 304 5.41 0.73 -8.30
N TYR A 305 5.96 1.75 -8.91
CA TYR A 305 7.00 2.67 -8.39
C TYR A 305 8.36 2.02 -8.05
N VAL A 306 8.50 0.70 -8.01
CA VAL A 306 9.74 -0.02 -7.67
C VAL A 306 10.32 -0.74 -8.88
N GLY A 307 9.46 -1.18 -9.80
CA GLY A 307 9.86 -1.89 -11.00
C GLY A 307 9.99 -3.41 -10.80
N ARG A 308 10.74 -4.05 -11.70
CA ARG A 308 10.80 -5.52 -11.79
C ARG A 308 11.35 -6.23 -10.55
N ASP A 309 12.08 -5.54 -9.69
CA ASP A 309 12.63 -6.10 -8.46
C ASP A 309 11.54 -6.59 -7.49
N MET A 310 10.28 -6.15 -7.68
CA MET A 310 9.13 -6.57 -6.87
C MET A 310 8.29 -7.69 -7.51
N VAL A 311 8.67 -8.17 -8.68
CA VAL A 311 8.03 -9.34 -9.29
C VAL A 311 8.43 -10.58 -8.51
N ILE A 312 7.45 -11.31 -8.00
CA ILE A 312 7.71 -12.60 -7.36
C ILE A 312 8.14 -13.59 -8.44
N GLN A 313 9.26 -14.26 -8.22
CA GLN A 313 9.79 -15.30 -9.09
C GLN A 313 9.81 -16.61 -8.29
N PHE A 314 9.01 -17.58 -8.71
CA PHE A 314 9.04 -18.93 -8.16
C PHE A 314 9.89 -19.81 -9.05
N GLU A 315 10.81 -20.53 -8.43
CA GLU A 315 11.60 -21.57 -9.09
C GLU A 315 10.81 -22.88 -9.13
N GLU A 316 11.20 -23.78 -10.03
CA GLU A 316 10.71 -25.14 -10.03
C GLU A 316 11.10 -25.84 -8.71
N GLY A 317 10.13 -26.54 -8.10
CA GLY A 317 10.32 -27.19 -6.80
C GLY A 317 10.17 -26.29 -5.58
N GLU A 318 9.95 -24.98 -5.76
CA GLU A 318 9.78 -24.05 -4.64
C GLU A 318 8.37 -24.13 -4.05
N SER A 319 8.26 -24.44 -2.77
CA SER A 319 7.00 -24.40 -2.03
C SER A 319 6.78 -23.02 -1.40
N TRP A 320 5.62 -22.44 -1.62
CA TRP A 320 5.24 -21.15 -1.05
C TRP A 320 3.73 -21.08 -0.79
N LYS A 321 3.37 -20.45 0.33
CA LYS A 321 1.98 -20.15 0.66
C LYS A 321 1.88 -18.80 1.37
N LYS A 322 0.86 -18.02 1.02
CA LYS A 322 0.61 -16.71 1.65
C LYS A 322 -0.87 -16.38 1.68
N VAL A 323 -1.33 -15.83 2.81
CA VAL A 323 -2.65 -15.26 2.96
C VAL A 323 -2.57 -13.77 2.65
N LEU A 324 -3.40 -13.30 1.73
CA LEU A 324 -3.55 -11.90 1.32
C LEU A 324 -4.86 -11.35 1.91
N GLY A 325 -4.77 -10.43 2.84
CA GLY A 325 -5.91 -9.93 3.59
C GLY A 325 -6.10 -10.62 4.96
N PRO A 326 -7.29 -10.56 5.58
CA PRO A 326 -8.52 -9.91 5.11
C PRO A 326 -8.42 -8.39 5.00
N VAL A 327 -9.04 -7.85 3.94
CA VAL A 327 -9.42 -6.45 3.85
C VAL A 327 -10.92 -6.33 4.11
N PHE A 328 -11.33 -5.22 4.70
CA PHE A 328 -12.73 -4.95 5.00
C PHE A 328 -13.31 -3.97 3.99
N ILE A 329 -14.38 -4.36 3.33
CA ILE A 329 -15.15 -3.48 2.46
C ILE A 329 -16.25 -2.88 3.31
N TYR A 330 -16.08 -1.60 3.64
CA TYR A 330 -16.95 -0.86 4.53
C TYR A 330 -17.90 0.05 3.75
N LEU A 331 -19.13 0.12 4.20
CA LEU A 331 -20.17 0.97 3.62
C LEU A 331 -20.75 1.87 4.72
N ASN A 332 -20.97 3.13 4.40
CA ASN A 332 -21.67 4.08 5.25
C ASN A 332 -22.56 4.99 4.40
N SER A 333 -23.48 5.69 5.04
CA SER A 333 -24.36 6.64 4.38
C SER A 333 -24.57 7.88 5.24
N GLY A 334 -24.88 8.98 4.59
CA GLY A 334 -25.26 10.23 5.23
C GLY A 334 -26.51 10.81 4.58
N ASP A 335 -27.28 11.53 5.37
CA ASP A 335 -28.62 12.02 4.97
C ASP A 335 -28.56 13.19 3.97
N HIS A 336 -27.35 13.70 3.67
CA HIS A 336 -27.20 14.86 2.80
C HIS A 336 -25.95 14.74 1.91
N PRO A 337 -25.98 15.17 0.64
CA PRO A 337 -24.82 15.13 -0.29
C PRO A 337 -23.59 15.92 0.18
N SER A 338 -23.75 16.88 1.10
CA SER A 338 -22.63 17.64 1.68
C SER A 338 -21.88 16.92 2.82
N CYS A 339 -22.35 15.75 3.26
CA CYS A 339 -21.74 15.00 4.38
C CYS A 339 -20.45 14.23 4.02
N LYS A 340 -19.79 14.56 2.89
CA LYS A 340 -18.56 13.87 2.45
C LYS A 340 -17.48 13.80 3.52
N ARG A 341 -17.30 14.91 4.24
CA ARG A 341 -16.34 14.98 5.35
C ARG A 341 -16.71 14.00 6.46
N ASP A 342 -17.98 13.95 6.82
CA ASP A 342 -18.44 13.09 7.93
C ASP A 342 -18.32 11.62 7.55
N LEU A 343 -18.63 11.25 6.30
CA LEU A 343 -18.44 9.89 5.77
C LEU A 343 -16.95 9.49 5.75
N TRP A 344 -16.05 10.42 5.43
CA TRP A 344 -14.61 10.19 5.46
C TRP A 344 -14.08 10.03 6.89
N GLU A 345 -14.51 10.89 7.83
CA GLU A 345 -14.12 10.79 9.25
C GLU A 345 -14.63 9.48 9.87
N ASP A 346 -15.86 9.08 9.57
CA ASP A 346 -16.43 7.80 9.99
C ASP A 346 -15.66 6.61 9.40
N ALA A 347 -15.31 6.64 8.11
CA ALA A 347 -14.48 5.61 7.49
C ALA A 347 -13.11 5.48 8.15
N LYS A 348 -12.47 6.61 8.52
CA LYS A 348 -11.21 6.61 9.27
C LYS A 348 -11.38 6.06 10.69
N ALA A 349 -12.47 6.40 11.36
CA ALA A 349 -12.79 5.87 12.68
C ALA A 349 -13.00 4.35 12.62
N ARG A 350 -13.77 3.88 11.62
CA ARG A 350 -13.97 2.46 11.39
C ARG A 350 -12.66 1.73 11.07
N ALA A 351 -11.80 2.31 10.25
CA ALA A 351 -10.51 1.73 9.93
C ALA A 351 -9.62 1.56 11.18
N ARG A 352 -9.58 2.55 12.06
CA ARG A 352 -8.88 2.43 13.36
C ARG A 352 -9.46 1.32 14.23
N ALA A 353 -10.79 1.16 14.26
CA ALA A 353 -11.45 0.07 14.98
C ALA A 353 -11.07 -1.29 14.38
N GLU A 354 -10.97 -1.42 13.06
CA GLU A 354 -10.50 -2.66 12.41
C GLU A 354 -9.04 -2.99 12.74
N VAL A 355 -8.14 -2.00 12.81
CA VAL A 355 -6.76 -2.19 13.28
C VAL A 355 -6.72 -2.72 14.71
N SER A 356 -7.56 -2.19 15.61
CA SER A 356 -7.60 -2.65 17.01
C SER A 356 -8.14 -4.08 17.18
N ARG A 357 -8.89 -4.58 16.20
CA ARG A 357 -9.42 -5.95 16.15
C ARG A 357 -8.46 -6.94 15.48
N TRP A 358 -7.40 -6.43 14.85
CA TRP A 358 -6.42 -7.28 14.18
C TRP A 358 -5.48 -7.99 15.16
N PRO A 359 -5.15 -9.29 14.98
CA PRO A 359 -5.66 -10.20 13.94
C PRO A 359 -7.06 -10.71 14.28
N TYR A 360 -7.88 -10.87 13.26
CA TYR A 360 -9.26 -11.32 13.40
C TYR A 360 -9.38 -12.76 13.93
N THR A 361 -10.47 -13.03 14.63
CA THR A 361 -10.79 -14.38 15.15
C THR A 361 -11.66 -15.19 14.19
N PHE A 362 -12.41 -14.54 13.31
CA PHE A 362 -13.43 -15.14 12.47
C PHE A 362 -12.91 -15.92 11.24
N PRO A 363 -11.79 -15.59 10.53
CA PRO A 363 -11.39 -16.36 9.36
C PRO A 363 -11.23 -17.84 9.71
N ALA A 364 -11.93 -18.72 8.99
CA ALA A 364 -11.90 -20.16 9.29
C ALA A 364 -10.68 -20.89 8.72
N SER A 365 -9.93 -20.23 7.80
CA SER A 365 -8.73 -20.84 7.24
C SER A 365 -7.66 -21.09 8.30
N PRO A 366 -7.09 -22.31 8.38
CA PRO A 366 -5.94 -22.59 9.27
C PRO A 366 -4.67 -21.85 8.86
N ASP A 367 -4.58 -21.37 7.62
CA ASP A 367 -3.42 -20.59 7.13
C ASP A 367 -3.44 -19.14 7.65
N PHE A 368 -4.57 -18.67 8.20
CA PHE A 368 -4.65 -17.36 8.85
C PHE A 368 -4.25 -17.48 10.32
N ALA A 369 -3.02 -17.05 10.65
CA ALA A 369 -2.52 -17.11 12.01
C ALA A 369 -3.36 -16.23 12.96
N LYS A 370 -3.89 -16.84 14.03
CA LYS A 370 -4.67 -16.18 15.09
C LYS A 370 -3.74 -15.46 16.08
N ALA A 371 -4.30 -14.68 16.99
CA ALA A 371 -3.53 -13.93 17.99
C ALA A 371 -2.65 -14.84 18.87
N CYS A 372 -3.16 -16.01 19.27
CA CYS A 372 -2.39 -16.97 20.08
C CYS A 372 -1.21 -17.61 19.33
N GLU A 373 -1.18 -17.54 17.99
CA GLU A 373 -0.11 -18.05 17.14
C GLU A 373 0.94 -16.98 16.80
N ARG A 374 0.79 -15.79 17.38
CA ARG A 374 1.64 -14.63 17.13
C ARG A 374 2.41 -14.23 18.37
N GLY A 375 3.53 -13.54 18.17
CA GLY A 375 4.34 -12.97 19.24
C GLY A 375 4.56 -11.49 19.08
N SER A 376 5.50 -10.93 19.83
CA SER A 376 5.89 -9.53 19.77
C SER A 376 7.39 -9.35 19.92
N VAL A 377 7.91 -8.22 19.38
CA VAL A 377 9.31 -7.82 19.51
C VAL A 377 9.37 -6.38 19.99
N THR A 378 10.14 -6.12 21.04
CA THR A 378 10.35 -4.78 21.60
C THR A 378 11.83 -4.46 21.67
N GLY A 379 12.17 -3.19 21.78
CA GLY A 379 13.55 -2.75 21.96
C GLY A 379 13.66 -1.23 21.88
N ARG A 380 14.89 -0.75 21.81
CA ARG A 380 15.22 0.65 21.66
C ARG A 380 16.36 0.82 20.65
N LEU A 381 16.19 1.74 19.71
CA LEU A 381 17.21 2.02 18.69
C LEU A 381 17.84 3.39 18.94
N TRP A 382 19.17 3.40 18.87
CA TRP A 382 20.02 4.57 18.96
C TRP A 382 20.76 4.75 17.64
N VAL A 383 21.10 6.00 17.31
CA VAL A 383 21.98 6.35 16.19
C VAL A 383 23.28 6.91 16.77
N ARG A 384 24.41 6.42 16.29
CA ARG A 384 25.73 6.97 16.51
C ARG A 384 26.34 7.36 15.16
N ASP A 385 26.25 8.63 14.80
CA ASP A 385 26.80 9.16 13.55
C ASP A 385 27.84 10.23 13.87
N ASP A 386 29.09 9.90 13.66
CA ASP A 386 30.25 10.75 14.00
C ASP A 386 30.30 12.05 13.18
N VAL A 387 29.61 12.10 12.04
CA VAL A 387 29.54 13.28 11.18
C VAL A 387 28.45 14.26 11.64
N ALA A 388 27.28 13.74 11.98
CA ALA A 388 26.18 14.55 12.48
C ALA A 388 26.42 15.04 13.92
N ASN A 389 27.29 14.36 14.67
CA ASN A 389 27.58 14.62 16.06
C ASN A 389 29.07 14.73 16.32
N ALA A 390 29.63 15.94 16.29
CA ALA A 390 31.03 16.22 16.62
C ALA A 390 31.46 15.73 18.03
N LYS A 391 30.52 15.25 18.87
CA LYS A 391 30.75 14.73 20.23
C LYS A 391 30.64 13.21 20.33
N GLN A 392 30.49 12.47 19.24
CA GLN A 392 30.29 11.00 19.24
C GLN A 392 29.16 10.51 20.18
N GLN A 393 28.17 11.33 20.42
CA GLN A 393 27.09 11.06 21.37
C GLN A 393 25.97 10.29 20.68
N GLN A 394 25.54 9.16 21.28
CA GLN A 394 24.37 8.43 20.81
C GLN A 394 23.11 9.28 20.94
N GLN A 395 22.29 9.27 19.90
CA GLN A 395 20.98 9.92 19.89
C GLN A 395 19.89 8.87 19.70
N PRO A 396 18.70 9.04 20.32
CA PRO A 396 17.56 8.20 20.03
C PRO A 396 17.24 8.20 18.54
N ALA A 397 16.98 7.05 17.94
CA ALA A 397 16.46 6.94 16.57
C ALA A 397 14.98 7.35 16.54
N ALA A 398 14.72 8.61 16.80
CA ALA A 398 13.37 9.15 16.89
C ALA A 398 12.60 8.93 15.58
N MET A 399 11.36 8.44 15.67
CA MET A 399 10.48 8.20 14.54
C MET A 399 11.05 7.24 13.48
N ALA A 400 12.06 6.43 13.82
CA ALA A 400 12.59 5.39 12.94
C ALA A 400 11.50 4.40 12.52
N TYR A 401 11.57 3.93 11.30
CA TYR A 401 10.83 2.76 10.87
C TYR A 401 11.61 1.52 11.32
N VAL A 402 10.99 0.71 12.18
CA VAL A 402 11.60 -0.51 12.68
C VAL A 402 10.71 -1.68 12.31
N GLY A 403 11.29 -2.73 11.77
CA GLY A 403 10.48 -3.85 11.29
C GLY A 403 11.21 -5.19 11.23
N LEU A 404 10.39 -6.21 11.09
CA LEU A 404 10.81 -7.59 10.88
C LEU A 404 10.45 -8.00 9.46
N ALA A 405 11.44 -8.51 8.74
CA ALA A 405 11.28 -9.05 7.40
C ALA A 405 12.14 -10.30 7.20
N ALA A 406 12.02 -10.96 6.07
CA ALA A 406 12.84 -12.13 5.74
C ALA A 406 14.33 -11.85 5.91
N PRO A 407 15.12 -12.82 6.34
CA PRO A 407 16.57 -12.68 6.42
C PRO A 407 17.19 -12.25 5.09
N GLY A 408 18.09 -11.25 5.13
CA GLY A 408 18.74 -10.69 3.95
C GLY A 408 19.76 -9.63 4.33
N GLN A 409 20.22 -8.86 3.35
CA GLN A 409 21.16 -7.75 3.56
C GLN A 409 20.43 -6.48 4.06
N PRO A 410 21.15 -5.49 4.63
CA PRO A 410 20.56 -4.18 4.94
C PRO A 410 19.81 -3.61 3.73
N GLY A 411 18.57 -3.13 3.95
CA GLY A 411 17.71 -2.60 2.89
C GLY A 411 17.01 -3.65 2.00
N SER A 412 17.28 -4.95 2.14
CA SER A 412 16.63 -6.01 1.34
C SER A 412 15.13 -6.09 1.54
N TRP A 413 14.63 -5.66 2.70
CA TRP A 413 13.21 -5.58 3.03
C TRP A 413 12.39 -4.76 2.01
N ALA A 414 13.01 -3.75 1.39
CA ALA A 414 12.34 -2.90 0.40
C ALA A 414 12.06 -3.63 -0.93
N ARG A 415 12.64 -4.80 -1.14
CA ARG A 415 12.45 -5.67 -2.32
C ARG A 415 11.82 -7.01 -1.99
N GLU A 416 11.52 -7.24 -0.71
CA GLU A 416 10.89 -8.48 -0.27
C GLU A 416 9.42 -8.54 -0.73
N SER A 417 9.06 -9.59 -1.47
CA SER A 417 7.74 -9.74 -2.06
C SER A 417 7.03 -11.04 -1.64
N LYS A 418 7.78 -12.10 -1.25
CA LYS A 418 7.23 -13.43 -0.96
C LYS A 418 6.69 -13.57 0.46
N ARG A 419 7.39 -12.97 1.46
CA ARG A 419 7.12 -13.22 2.87
C ARG A 419 6.34 -12.09 3.52
N TYR A 420 5.96 -12.29 4.78
CA TYR A 420 5.31 -11.28 5.60
C TYR A 420 6.34 -10.29 6.17
N GLN A 421 5.92 -9.05 6.36
CA GLN A 421 6.72 -8.02 7.02
C GLN A 421 5.89 -7.32 8.09
N PHE A 422 6.52 -6.97 9.21
CA PHE A 422 5.86 -6.34 10.35
C PHE A 422 6.62 -5.07 10.71
N TRP A 423 5.97 -3.92 10.62
CA TRP A 423 6.60 -2.63 10.78
C TRP A 423 5.90 -1.76 11.81
N THR A 424 6.69 -0.96 12.55
CA THR A 424 6.22 0.06 13.50
C THR A 424 7.06 1.33 13.36
N ARG A 425 6.63 2.37 14.06
CA ARG A 425 7.40 3.60 14.23
C ARG A 425 7.96 3.65 15.66
N ALA A 426 9.26 3.97 15.77
CA ALA A 426 9.86 4.25 17.06
C ALA A 426 9.30 5.56 17.64
N THR A 427 9.22 5.62 18.94
CA THR A 427 8.89 6.84 19.69
C THR A 427 10.02 7.88 19.63
N SER A 428 9.77 9.07 20.13
CA SER A 428 10.79 10.15 20.17
C SER A 428 12.06 9.77 20.93
N ASP A 429 11.96 8.83 21.87
CA ASP A 429 13.12 8.31 22.64
C ASP A 429 13.71 7.04 22.04
N GLY A 430 13.30 6.64 20.83
CA GLY A 430 13.85 5.50 20.08
C GLY A 430 13.27 4.13 20.46
N ARG A 431 12.29 4.03 21.37
CA ARG A 431 11.65 2.77 21.73
C ARG A 431 10.70 2.31 20.63
N PHE A 432 10.62 0.99 20.44
CA PHE A 432 9.70 0.38 19.48
C PHE A 432 9.03 -0.86 20.05
N SER A 433 7.84 -1.14 19.53
CA SER A 433 7.07 -2.36 19.80
C SER A 433 6.41 -2.85 18.52
N ILE A 434 6.76 -4.05 18.08
CA ILE A 434 6.18 -4.73 16.91
C ILE A 434 5.30 -5.85 17.45
N GLY A 435 3.99 -5.65 17.40
CA GLY A 435 2.99 -6.62 17.86
C GLY A 435 2.50 -7.54 16.74
N ASN A 436 1.77 -8.56 17.13
CA ASN A 436 1.06 -9.47 16.22
C ASN A 436 1.95 -10.12 15.14
N VAL A 437 3.21 -10.40 15.48
CA VAL A 437 4.19 -11.01 14.57
C VAL A 437 3.90 -12.50 14.46
N ARG A 438 3.72 -13.03 13.25
CA ARG A 438 3.58 -14.46 12.97
C ARG A 438 4.83 -15.21 13.41
N GLY A 439 4.68 -16.45 13.88
CA GLY A 439 5.81 -17.31 14.21
C GLY A 439 6.76 -17.47 13.02
N GLY A 440 8.06 -17.33 13.25
CA GLY A 440 9.07 -17.43 12.20
C GLY A 440 10.44 -16.87 12.58
N VAL A 441 11.36 -16.92 11.62
CA VAL A 441 12.71 -16.35 11.74
C VAL A 441 12.81 -15.13 10.84
N TYR A 442 13.25 -14.02 11.41
CA TYR A 442 13.30 -12.71 10.78
C TYR A 442 14.65 -12.04 11.01
N ASN A 443 15.02 -11.09 10.15
CA ASN A 443 15.96 -10.06 10.54
C ASN A 443 15.20 -8.82 11.00
N LEU A 444 15.74 -8.13 12.00
CA LEU A 444 15.24 -6.83 12.44
C LEU A 444 15.98 -5.76 11.66
N TYR A 445 15.21 -4.96 10.96
CA TYR A 445 15.67 -3.86 10.13
C TYR A 445 15.16 -2.53 10.68
N ALA A 446 15.87 -1.46 10.36
CA ALA A 446 15.33 -0.12 10.54
C ALA A 446 15.82 0.83 9.46
N TRP A 447 15.00 1.82 9.20
CA TRP A 447 15.36 3.00 8.43
C TRP A 447 15.05 4.25 9.26
N VAL A 448 16.04 5.12 9.40
CA VAL A 448 15.93 6.35 10.21
C VAL A 448 15.91 7.54 9.26
N PRO A 449 14.82 8.34 9.19
CA PRO A 449 14.76 9.53 8.36
C PRO A 449 15.91 10.49 8.68
N GLY A 450 16.61 10.95 7.64
CA GLY A 450 17.74 11.87 7.78
C GLY A 450 19.07 11.19 8.16
N VAL A 451 19.11 9.87 8.30
CA VAL A 451 20.32 9.10 8.56
C VAL A 451 20.68 8.23 7.37
N LEU A 452 21.95 8.21 7.00
CA LEU A 452 22.44 7.49 5.83
C LEU A 452 22.37 5.97 6.03
N GLY A 453 21.79 5.28 5.04
CA GLY A 453 21.77 3.81 4.97
C GLY A 453 20.60 3.16 5.72
N ASP A 454 20.64 1.84 5.76
CA ASP A 454 19.64 1.00 6.43
C ASP A 454 20.32 0.23 7.56
N TYR A 455 19.65 0.16 8.71
CA TYR A 455 20.06 -0.68 9.82
C TYR A 455 19.59 -2.12 9.64
N MET A 456 20.42 -3.05 10.03
CA MET A 456 20.07 -4.45 10.21
C MET A 456 20.72 -4.97 11.49
N HIS A 457 19.95 -5.60 12.35
CA HIS A 457 20.47 -6.25 13.54
C HIS A 457 21.34 -7.47 13.17
N ALA A 458 22.45 -7.64 13.85
CA ALA A 458 23.46 -8.67 13.52
C ALA A 458 22.93 -10.11 13.62
N SER A 459 21.98 -10.35 14.55
CA SER A 459 21.39 -11.67 14.80
C SER A 459 19.96 -11.73 14.29
N SER A 460 19.55 -12.89 13.76
CA SER A 460 18.15 -13.14 13.44
C SER A 460 17.30 -13.20 14.70
N VAL A 461 16.06 -12.75 14.58
CA VAL A 461 15.04 -12.78 15.64
C VAL A 461 14.09 -13.93 15.37
N THR A 462 14.02 -14.90 16.28
CA THR A 462 13.03 -15.98 16.22
C THR A 462 11.82 -15.59 17.07
N VAL A 463 10.66 -15.56 16.45
CA VAL A 463 9.36 -15.32 17.11
C VAL A 463 8.60 -16.64 17.15
N THR A 464 8.15 -17.03 18.34
CA THR A 464 7.28 -18.19 18.55
C THR A 464 5.91 -17.74 19.05
N PRO A 465 4.86 -18.57 18.96
CA PRO A 465 3.55 -18.25 19.48
C PRO A 465 3.57 -17.75 20.92
N ALA A 466 2.82 -16.70 21.22
CA ALA A 466 2.70 -16.03 22.52
C ALA A 466 4.03 -15.52 23.13
N CYS A 467 5.12 -15.50 22.37
CA CYS A 467 6.43 -15.05 22.84
C CYS A 467 6.56 -13.52 22.77
N ALA A 468 7.20 -12.92 23.78
CA ALA A 468 7.62 -11.53 23.79
C ALA A 468 9.16 -11.48 23.77
N VAL A 469 9.72 -11.10 22.63
CA VAL A 469 11.17 -10.96 22.45
C VAL A 469 11.59 -9.53 22.78
N ASN A 470 12.56 -9.37 23.67
CA ASN A 470 13.19 -8.08 23.92
C ASN A 470 14.56 -8.03 23.22
N ALA A 471 14.68 -7.20 22.19
CA ALA A 471 15.93 -7.01 21.45
C ALA A 471 16.95 -6.11 22.19
N GLY A 472 16.55 -5.48 23.31
CA GLY A 472 17.41 -4.60 24.10
C GLY A 472 17.68 -3.25 23.44
N ASP A 473 18.81 -2.67 23.82
CA ASP A 473 19.31 -1.42 23.23
C ASP A 473 20.17 -1.73 22.01
N LEU A 474 19.76 -1.21 20.86
CA LEU A 474 20.40 -1.41 19.58
C LEU A 474 21.07 -0.11 19.13
N VAL A 475 22.23 -0.21 18.47
CA VAL A 475 22.95 0.99 17.99
C VAL A 475 23.13 0.88 16.48
N PHE A 476 22.65 1.89 15.78
CA PHE A 476 22.88 2.08 14.35
C PHE A 476 24.07 2.99 14.12
N GLU A 477 25.10 2.46 13.51
CA GLU A 477 26.22 3.22 12.97
C GLU A 477 26.05 3.34 11.46
N PRO A 478 25.79 4.54 10.94
CA PRO A 478 25.62 4.73 9.50
C PRO A 478 26.84 4.26 8.71
N PRO A 479 26.66 3.61 7.54
CA PRO A 479 27.77 3.12 6.75
C PRO A 479 28.58 4.28 6.15
N ARG A 480 29.74 4.58 6.73
CA ARG A 480 30.64 5.60 6.22
C ARG A 480 31.98 4.98 5.80
N SER A 481 32.56 5.49 4.69
CA SER A 481 33.81 4.99 4.12
C SER A 481 34.93 6.02 4.30
N GLY A 482 35.22 6.39 5.55
CA GLY A 482 36.17 7.43 5.93
C GLY A 482 35.47 8.74 6.26
N PRO A 483 36.23 9.84 6.46
CA PRO A 483 35.69 11.15 6.75
C PRO A 483 34.74 11.64 5.65
N THR A 484 33.58 12.17 6.03
CA THR A 484 32.67 12.82 5.10
C THR A 484 33.23 14.20 4.72
N LEU A 485 33.44 14.43 3.45
CA LEU A 485 33.98 15.68 2.95
C LEU A 485 32.89 16.72 2.75
N TRP A 486 31.74 16.28 2.25
CA TRP A 486 30.53 17.07 2.04
C TRP A 486 29.33 16.16 1.81
N GLU A 487 28.15 16.68 2.05
CA GLU A 487 26.86 16.02 1.78
C GLU A 487 25.94 16.98 1.01
N ILE A 488 25.16 16.45 0.09
CA ILE A 488 24.15 17.17 -0.68
C ILE A 488 22.80 16.50 -0.46
N GLY A 489 21.85 17.26 0.06
CA GLY A 489 20.51 16.81 0.38
C GLY A 489 20.41 16.06 1.71
N VAL A 490 19.19 15.60 2.01
CA VAL A 490 18.83 14.87 3.24
C VAL A 490 18.41 13.45 2.87
N PRO A 491 18.96 12.39 3.51
CA PRO A 491 18.60 11.02 3.18
C PRO A 491 17.24 10.64 3.77
N ASP A 492 16.17 11.34 3.39
CA ASP A 492 14.79 11.16 3.85
C ASP A 492 13.87 10.50 2.82
N ARG A 493 14.42 10.05 1.69
CA ARG A 493 13.72 9.45 0.56
C ARG A 493 12.78 10.41 -0.17
N SER A 494 12.92 11.70 0.05
CA SER A 494 12.23 12.75 -0.71
C SER A 494 13.20 13.52 -1.62
N ALA A 495 12.69 14.52 -2.31
CA ALA A 495 13.47 15.48 -3.07
C ALA A 495 13.07 16.92 -2.67
N ALA A 496 12.43 17.06 -1.51
CA ALA A 496 11.82 18.31 -1.09
C ALA A 496 12.84 19.44 -0.87
N GLU A 497 14.05 19.08 -0.44
CA GLU A 497 15.17 20.01 -0.19
C GLU A 497 15.89 20.45 -1.49
N LEU A 498 15.66 19.74 -2.60
CA LEU A 498 16.32 20.01 -3.88
C LEU A 498 15.51 21.00 -4.72
N HIS A 499 16.14 21.54 -5.79
CA HIS A 499 15.45 22.42 -6.71
C HIS A 499 14.39 21.69 -7.52
N VAL A 500 13.14 21.95 -7.22
CA VAL A 500 11.97 21.54 -8.03
C VAL A 500 11.48 22.76 -8.79
N SER A 501 11.61 22.75 -10.10
CA SER A 501 11.17 23.87 -10.97
C SER A 501 9.65 24.07 -10.89
N ASP A 502 9.17 25.22 -11.34
CA ASP A 502 7.74 25.42 -11.51
C ASP A 502 7.16 24.44 -12.52
N PRO A 503 5.94 23.94 -12.28
CA PRO A 503 5.28 23.01 -13.20
C PRO A 503 5.11 23.66 -14.58
N ASP A 504 5.11 22.85 -15.62
CA ASP A 504 4.70 23.29 -16.94
C ASP A 504 3.18 23.59 -16.90
N PRO A 505 2.74 24.82 -17.17
CA PRO A 505 1.33 25.19 -17.11
C PRO A 505 0.43 24.40 -18.06
N ARG A 506 1.01 23.72 -19.06
CA ARG A 506 0.28 22.81 -19.97
C ARG A 506 -0.09 21.48 -19.32
N TYR A 507 0.55 21.11 -18.20
CA TYR A 507 0.43 19.81 -17.55
C TYR A 507 0.16 19.99 -16.05
N ALA A 508 -0.94 20.66 -15.73
CA ALA A 508 -1.29 20.90 -14.34
C ALA A 508 -1.94 19.67 -13.69
N SER A 509 -1.60 19.42 -12.44
CA SER A 509 -2.36 18.54 -11.56
C SER A 509 -2.66 19.28 -10.27
N ARG A 510 -3.93 19.58 -10.03
CA ARG A 510 -4.36 20.35 -8.85
C ARG A 510 -4.07 19.63 -7.52
N LEU A 511 -3.97 18.29 -7.54
CA LEU A 511 -3.63 17.51 -6.35
C LEU A 511 -2.23 17.80 -5.81
N PHE A 512 -1.31 18.28 -6.66
CA PHE A 512 0.11 18.45 -6.31
C PHE A 512 0.62 19.89 -6.41
N LEU A 513 -0.23 20.88 -6.60
CA LEU A 513 0.18 22.28 -6.71
C LEU A 513 0.88 22.80 -5.44
N ALA A 514 0.39 22.40 -4.27
CA ALA A 514 0.95 22.82 -2.99
C ALA A 514 1.85 21.76 -2.33
N ARG A 515 1.66 20.50 -2.67
CA ARG A 515 2.31 19.35 -2.03
C ARG A 515 2.90 18.43 -3.07
N ASP A 516 3.99 17.74 -2.75
CA ASP A 516 4.65 16.79 -3.64
C ASP A 516 4.88 17.35 -5.07
N ARG A 517 5.30 18.60 -5.18
CA ARG A 517 5.49 19.33 -6.46
C ARG A 517 6.27 18.51 -7.50
N TYR A 518 7.20 17.67 -7.06
CA TYR A 518 8.00 16.79 -7.91
C TYR A 518 7.19 15.70 -8.65
N ARG A 519 5.89 15.55 -8.36
CA ARG A 519 4.99 14.59 -9.03
C ARG A 519 4.25 15.17 -10.22
N GLN A 520 4.47 16.42 -10.57
CA GLN A 520 3.82 17.04 -11.71
C GLN A 520 4.49 16.63 -13.03
N TYR A 521 3.74 16.66 -14.10
CA TYR A 521 4.21 16.31 -15.43
C TYR A 521 5.00 17.46 -16.05
N GLY A 522 5.94 17.15 -16.94
CA GLY A 522 6.76 18.14 -17.62
C GLY A 522 7.87 18.78 -16.78
N LEU A 523 7.98 18.47 -15.48
CA LEU A 523 9.00 19.07 -14.61
C LEU A 523 10.43 18.81 -15.11
N TRP A 524 10.73 17.58 -15.50
CA TRP A 524 12.08 17.22 -15.95
C TRP A 524 12.43 17.83 -17.31
N GLU A 525 11.46 18.13 -18.16
CA GLU A 525 11.65 18.82 -19.44
C GLU A 525 12.13 20.27 -19.23
N ARG A 526 11.76 20.85 -18.07
CA ARG A 526 12.23 22.18 -17.67
C ARG A 526 13.74 22.29 -17.53
N TYR A 527 14.42 21.17 -17.25
CA TYR A 527 15.89 21.17 -17.12
C TYR A 527 16.58 21.75 -18.37
N ALA A 528 16.18 21.34 -19.55
CA ALA A 528 16.77 21.84 -20.80
C ALA A 528 16.49 23.33 -21.03
N ALA A 529 15.34 23.83 -20.56
CA ALA A 529 14.99 25.25 -20.63
C ALA A 529 15.75 26.10 -19.60
N LEU A 530 15.97 25.54 -18.41
CA LEU A 530 16.71 26.22 -17.32
C LEU A 530 18.21 26.27 -17.57
N TYR A 531 18.76 25.24 -18.26
CA TYR A 531 20.20 25.09 -18.50
C TYR A 531 20.47 24.90 -20.00
N PRO A 532 20.19 25.92 -20.87
CA PRO A 532 20.26 25.76 -22.33
C PRO A 532 21.68 25.53 -22.84
N ASP A 533 22.67 26.16 -22.22
CA ASP A 533 24.05 26.18 -22.69
C ASP A 533 24.92 25.02 -22.20
N GLY A 534 24.46 24.28 -21.22
CA GLY A 534 25.25 23.19 -20.65
C GLY A 534 24.55 22.48 -19.49
N ASP A 535 25.26 21.53 -18.89
CA ASP A 535 24.78 20.87 -17.68
C ASP A 535 25.06 21.71 -16.45
N LEU A 536 24.17 21.59 -15.47
CA LEU A 536 24.37 22.18 -14.15
C LEU A 536 25.68 21.69 -13.53
N VAL A 537 26.47 22.61 -13.01
CA VAL A 537 27.67 22.34 -12.24
C VAL A 537 27.43 22.75 -10.79
N PHE A 538 27.54 21.79 -9.89
CA PHE A 538 27.44 22.07 -8.46
C PHE A 538 28.84 22.23 -7.86
N THR A 539 29.14 23.40 -7.34
CA THR A 539 30.42 23.72 -6.69
C THR A 539 30.27 23.61 -5.19
N VAL A 540 30.97 22.64 -4.58
CA VAL A 540 30.95 22.41 -3.14
C VAL A 540 31.49 23.61 -2.39
N GLY A 541 30.74 24.10 -1.42
CA GLY A 541 31.06 25.30 -0.61
C GLY A 541 30.54 26.62 -1.20
N GLU A 542 30.08 26.63 -2.46
CA GLU A 542 29.56 27.81 -3.15
C GLU A 542 28.08 27.64 -3.54
N SER A 543 27.74 26.48 -4.11
CA SER A 543 26.38 26.19 -4.57
C SER A 543 25.45 25.77 -3.44
N ASN A 544 24.16 26.08 -3.60
CA ASN A 544 23.10 25.69 -2.68
C ASN A 544 22.21 24.63 -3.33
N HIS A 545 22.06 23.46 -2.69
CA HIS A 545 21.31 22.34 -3.23
C HIS A 545 19.83 22.66 -3.52
N SER A 546 19.20 23.56 -2.74
CA SER A 546 17.80 23.93 -2.97
C SER A 546 17.57 24.75 -4.25
N ARG A 547 18.64 25.34 -4.83
CA ARG A 547 18.61 26.14 -6.05
C ARG A 547 19.43 25.50 -7.18
N ASP A 548 20.61 24.96 -6.83
CA ASP A 548 21.64 24.60 -7.80
C ASP A 548 21.75 23.06 -8.00
N TRP A 549 20.84 22.28 -7.38
CA TRP A 549 20.73 20.83 -7.59
C TRP A 549 19.33 20.46 -8.06
N PHE A 550 19.20 20.06 -9.33
CA PHE A 550 17.89 19.70 -9.89
C PHE A 550 17.38 18.39 -9.26
N PHE A 551 16.11 18.33 -8.89
CA PHE A 551 15.48 17.24 -8.11
C PHE A 551 15.57 15.86 -8.76
N ALA A 552 15.78 15.80 -10.07
CA ALA A 552 15.82 14.56 -10.83
C ALA A 552 16.99 14.53 -11.81
N HIS A 553 17.50 13.33 -12.07
CA HIS A 553 18.44 13.10 -13.17
C HIS A 553 17.65 12.99 -14.48
N VAL A 554 17.86 13.95 -15.37
CA VAL A 554 17.15 14.07 -16.64
C VAL A 554 18.06 13.84 -17.83
N THR A 555 17.46 13.53 -18.99
CA THR A 555 18.17 13.42 -20.27
C THR A 555 17.86 14.64 -21.14
N ARG A 556 18.87 15.24 -21.78
CA ARG A 556 18.66 16.31 -22.77
C ARG A 556 18.28 15.77 -24.15
N ALA A 557 18.74 14.59 -24.47
CA ALA A 557 18.40 13.88 -25.70
C ALA A 557 17.96 12.46 -25.35
N LEU A 558 17.09 11.87 -26.15
CA LEU A 558 16.47 10.56 -25.94
C LEU A 558 17.47 9.39 -25.73
N SER A 559 18.76 9.59 -26.00
CA SER A 559 19.79 8.53 -26.00
C SER A 559 20.84 8.62 -24.87
N CYS A 560 20.94 9.70 -24.11
CA CYS A 560 22.00 9.86 -23.11
C CYS A 560 21.49 10.31 -21.74
N ARG A 561 21.68 9.45 -20.72
CA ARG A 561 21.59 9.87 -19.32
C ARG A 561 22.76 10.81 -19.02
N ARG A 562 22.48 12.02 -18.53
CA ARG A 562 23.53 12.96 -18.13
C ARG A 562 23.98 12.69 -16.71
N ARG A 563 25.28 12.84 -16.49
CA ARG A 563 25.89 12.79 -15.17
C ARG A 563 25.95 14.21 -14.62
N GLY A 564 25.47 14.42 -13.40
CA GLY A 564 25.73 15.67 -12.68
C GLY A 564 27.25 15.91 -12.58
N ARG A 565 27.71 17.13 -12.79
CA ARG A 565 29.11 17.52 -12.60
C ARG A 565 29.28 18.11 -11.20
N TYR A 566 30.29 17.63 -10.50
CA TYR A 566 30.70 18.16 -9.21
C TYR A 566 32.06 18.80 -9.37
N ALA A 567 32.23 19.99 -8.82
CA ALA A 567 33.50 20.65 -8.68
C ALA A 567 33.84 20.79 -7.20
N SER A 568 35.03 20.38 -6.80
CA SER A 568 35.55 20.60 -5.46
C SER A 568 37.04 20.87 -5.51
N THR A 569 37.53 21.72 -4.64
CA THR A 569 38.95 21.99 -4.50
C THR A 569 39.57 21.06 -3.44
N TRP A 570 40.59 20.30 -3.82
CA TRP A 570 41.26 19.32 -2.95
C TRP A 570 42.57 19.89 -2.40
N THR A 571 42.79 19.72 -1.12
CA THR A 571 44.12 19.93 -0.54
C THR A 571 44.91 18.63 -0.54
N ALA A 572 46.23 18.70 -0.69
CA ALA A 572 47.11 17.55 -0.90
C ALA A 572 47.09 16.45 0.20
N SER A 573 46.53 16.73 1.35
CA SER A 573 46.50 15.82 2.53
C SER A 573 45.48 14.68 2.40
N TRP A 574 44.59 14.68 1.41
CA TRP A 574 43.46 13.72 1.30
C TRP A 574 43.60 12.69 0.18
N ARG A 575 44.79 12.58 -0.43
CA ARG A 575 45.02 11.68 -1.57
C ARG A 575 44.91 10.19 -1.29
N ALA A 576 44.86 9.76 -0.03
CA ALA A 576 44.94 8.34 0.35
C ALA A 576 43.57 7.69 0.74
N ALA A 577 42.45 8.41 0.80
CA ALA A 577 41.16 7.85 1.20
C ALA A 577 40.27 7.57 -0.01
N PRO A 578 39.58 6.41 -0.08
CA PRO A 578 38.59 6.16 -1.12
C PRO A 578 37.40 7.09 -0.95
N THR A 579 37.10 7.86 -1.97
CA THR A 579 35.99 8.82 -1.98
C THR A 579 34.74 8.13 -2.53
N ARG A 580 33.65 8.10 -1.77
CA ARG A 580 32.33 7.71 -2.24
C ARG A 580 31.41 8.91 -2.27
N CYS A 581 30.74 9.13 -3.42
CA CYS A 581 29.67 10.13 -3.53
C CYS A 581 28.37 9.48 -3.09
N GLY A 582 27.76 9.99 -2.03
CA GLY A 582 26.39 9.67 -1.61
C GLY A 582 25.40 10.67 -2.19
N SER A 583 24.40 10.25 -2.90
CA SER A 583 23.29 11.07 -3.38
C SER A 583 21.97 10.48 -2.87
N PRO A 584 21.02 11.29 -2.39
CA PRO A 584 19.74 10.80 -1.87
C PRO A 584 18.80 10.36 -3.01
N SER A 585 19.21 9.43 -3.89
CA SER A 585 18.34 8.95 -4.95
C SER A 585 17.53 7.71 -4.52
N ARG A 586 16.29 7.64 -4.94
CA ARG A 586 15.30 6.59 -4.62
C ARG A 586 15.59 5.19 -5.20
N ARG A 587 16.80 4.88 -5.70
CA ARG A 587 17.12 3.55 -6.23
C ARG A 587 18.45 3.02 -5.73
N PRO A 588 18.51 1.78 -5.25
CA PRO A 588 19.73 1.12 -4.81
C PRO A 588 20.47 0.39 -5.94
N THR A 589 20.57 0.98 -7.12
CA THR A 589 21.48 0.50 -8.17
C THR A 589 22.42 1.64 -8.53
N TRP A 590 23.55 1.63 -7.85
CA TRP A 590 24.62 2.59 -8.09
C TRP A 590 25.50 2.12 -9.24
N PRO A 591 25.63 2.88 -10.35
CA PRO A 591 26.87 2.82 -11.09
C PRO A 591 27.94 3.56 -10.28
N ALA A 592 29.07 2.92 -10.08
CA ALA A 592 30.20 3.53 -9.40
C ALA A 592 30.51 4.91 -10.00
N CYS A 593 30.44 5.96 -9.20
CA CYS A 593 30.97 7.26 -9.58
C CYS A 593 32.49 7.10 -9.75
N ARG A 594 32.99 7.12 -10.96
CA ARG A 594 34.43 7.31 -11.20
C ARG A 594 34.68 8.82 -11.08
N CYS A 595 35.45 9.20 -10.06
CA CYS A 595 36.08 10.51 -10.04
C CYS A 595 37.16 10.50 -11.13
N GLY A 596 36.98 11.31 -12.18
CA GLY A 596 38.00 11.62 -13.19
C GLY A 596 38.72 12.89 -12.81
#